data_c0e1b90e10faab6f0964f0c44a66eadc
#
_entry.id   c0e1b90e10faab6f0964f0c44a66eadc
#
_cell.length_a   1.000
_cell.length_b   1.000
_cell.length_c   1.000
_cell.angle_alpha   90.00
_cell.angle_beta   90.00
_cell.angle_gamma   90.00
#
_symmetry.space_group_name_H-M   'P 1'
#
loop_
_entity.id
_entity.type
_entity.pdbx_description
1 polymer ?
#
loop_
_entity_poly.entity_id
_entity_poly.type
_entity_poly.pdbx_seq_one_letter_code
_entity_poly.pdbx_strand_id
1 'polypeptide(L)'
;YRNLLELVGNIQVTSTSRLSEYMISDDLVTTKIEGVLKGATVLPNSQGELKDGAYTIAVSLPLLGKLSKEIFPAITSPVSSPIDILPKSIKNDSTKITTPAEISVPVYVPPKPHTGLLVDARGLYLQPCMAPVVRSKDGRIVYSASTIETNYATQYGIVSYENNLESAIKSERLGGVDSNPLIVKAHSVAGAFSGDLILGDFDATKVLMADIDGDFLKSCRVVFLIGPSPIVIDANFVDSLYQLQSLPDSLIFEDAPIEFSEEIPDSNRTQ
;
A
#
# COMPACT_ATOMS: atom_id res chain seq x y z
N TYR A 1 1.07 29.09 -9.29
CA TYR A 1 2.35 28.40 -9.10
C TYR A 1 2.60 28.10 -7.62
N ARG A 2 2.50 29.09 -6.70
CA ARG A 2 2.72 28.93 -5.28
C ARG A 2 1.83 27.84 -4.66
N ASN A 3 0.53 27.87 -4.95
CA ASN A 3 -0.42 26.87 -4.47
C ASN A 3 -0.11 25.45 -4.98
N LEU A 4 0.45 25.32 -6.19
CA LEU A 4 0.85 24.04 -6.75
C LEU A 4 2.10 23.49 -6.02
N LEU A 5 3.04 24.35 -5.67
CA LEU A 5 4.22 23.98 -4.90
C LEU A 5 3.83 23.49 -3.50
N GLU A 6 2.89 24.16 -2.83
CA GLU A 6 2.33 23.75 -1.55
C GLU A 6 1.63 22.38 -1.62
N LEU A 7 0.81 22.16 -2.66
CA LEU A 7 0.10 20.90 -2.87
C LEU A 7 1.10 19.75 -3.06
N VAL A 8 2.12 19.97 -3.88
CA VAL A 8 3.17 18.96 -4.13
C VAL A 8 4.01 18.73 -2.87
N GLY A 9 4.30 19.75 -2.09
CA GLY A 9 4.98 19.63 -0.81
C GLY A 9 4.25 18.75 0.21
N ASN A 10 2.93 18.64 0.10
CA ASN A 10 2.12 17.80 0.96
C ASN A 10 2.10 16.31 0.55
N ILE A 11 2.70 15.93 -0.59
CA ILE A 11 2.81 14.53 -1.01
C ILE A 11 3.58 13.76 0.06
N GLN A 12 2.98 12.68 0.53
CA GLN A 12 3.60 11.77 1.49
C GLN A 12 4.66 10.94 0.77
N VAL A 13 5.92 11.16 1.11
CA VAL A 13 7.05 10.43 0.52
C VAL A 13 7.29 9.13 1.26
N THR A 14 7.41 9.19 2.58
CA THR A 14 7.54 8.02 3.45
C THR A 14 6.44 8.01 4.49
N SER A 15 6.39 6.99 5.34
CA SER A 15 5.45 6.91 6.47
C SER A 15 5.67 7.99 7.54
N THR A 16 6.76 8.75 7.46
CA THR A 16 7.12 9.78 8.44
C THR A 16 7.44 11.13 7.83
N SER A 17 7.56 11.25 6.51
CA SER A 17 8.06 12.45 5.84
C SER A 17 7.20 12.84 4.63
N ARG A 18 7.02 14.14 4.45
CA ARG A 18 6.41 14.75 3.27
C ARG A 18 7.48 15.32 2.35
N LEU A 19 7.11 15.59 1.10
CA LEU A 19 8.03 16.16 0.12
C LEU A 19 8.54 17.54 0.54
N SER A 20 7.73 18.34 1.23
CA SER A 20 8.15 19.64 1.78
C SER A 20 9.38 19.55 2.70
N GLU A 21 9.54 18.46 3.44
CA GLU A 21 10.69 18.29 4.33
C GLU A 21 11.98 18.06 3.53
N TYR A 22 11.90 17.30 2.43
CA TYR A 22 13.03 17.14 1.50
C TYR A 22 13.38 18.45 0.79
N MET A 23 12.36 19.25 0.44
CA MET A 23 12.56 20.55 -0.21
C MET A 23 13.23 21.55 0.74
N ILE A 24 12.92 21.53 2.03
CA ILE A 24 13.54 22.42 3.03
C ILE A 24 14.98 21.99 3.31
N SER A 25 15.26 20.70 3.31
CA SER A 25 16.59 20.16 3.62
C SER A 25 17.59 20.27 2.48
N ASP A 26 17.12 20.41 1.24
CA ASP A 26 17.97 20.45 0.05
C ASP A 26 17.40 21.38 -1.04
N ASP A 27 18.06 22.53 -1.22
CA ASP A 27 17.70 23.54 -2.23
C ASP A 27 17.74 22.96 -3.66
N LEU A 28 18.59 21.96 -3.91
CA LEU A 28 18.67 21.30 -5.22
C LEU A 28 17.40 20.51 -5.49
N VAL A 29 16.85 19.82 -4.49
CA VAL A 29 15.57 19.11 -4.60
C VAL A 29 14.46 20.10 -4.90
N THR A 30 14.41 21.24 -4.20
CA THR A 30 13.44 22.30 -4.47
C THR A 30 13.51 22.81 -5.91
N THR A 31 14.71 23.13 -6.39
CA THR A 31 14.92 23.63 -7.77
C THR A 31 14.48 22.62 -8.82
N LYS A 32 14.77 21.34 -8.61
CA LYS A 32 14.38 20.26 -9.50
C LYS A 32 12.86 20.07 -9.54
N ILE A 33 12.21 20.09 -8.37
CA ILE A 33 10.74 20.00 -8.27
C ILE A 33 10.09 21.19 -8.93
N GLU A 34 10.58 22.40 -8.75
CA GLU A 34 10.10 23.59 -9.46
C GLU A 34 10.22 23.44 -10.97
N GLY A 35 11.32 22.86 -11.46
CA GLY A 35 11.51 22.54 -12.87
C GLY A 35 10.46 21.56 -13.41
N VAL A 36 10.13 20.53 -12.63
CA VAL A 36 9.08 19.56 -12.98
C VAL A 36 7.69 20.21 -12.97
N LEU A 37 7.39 21.07 -11.98
CA LEU A 37 6.10 21.78 -11.89
C LEU A 37 5.83 22.72 -13.06
N LYS A 38 6.85 23.31 -13.67
CA LYS A 38 6.71 24.11 -14.91
C LYS A 38 6.22 23.28 -16.09
N GLY A 39 6.36 21.95 -16.02
CA GLY A 39 5.84 21.01 -17.02
C GLY A 39 4.45 20.43 -16.70
N ALA A 40 3.77 20.93 -15.67
CA ALA A 40 2.41 20.50 -15.34
C ALA A 40 1.43 20.84 -16.47
N THR A 41 0.51 19.93 -16.78
CA THR A 41 -0.47 20.10 -17.86
C THR A 41 -1.78 20.62 -17.30
N VAL A 42 -2.31 21.68 -17.88
CA VAL A 42 -3.65 22.18 -17.55
C VAL A 42 -4.69 21.22 -18.12
N LEU A 43 -5.63 20.78 -17.28
CA LEU A 43 -6.70 19.89 -17.74
C LEU A 43 -7.68 20.63 -18.65
N PRO A 44 -8.06 20.05 -19.82
CA PRO A 44 -8.91 20.67 -20.80
C PRO A 44 -10.25 21.00 -20.20
N ASN A 45 -11.05 21.27 -19.76
CA ASN A 45 -12.33 21.56 -19.12
C ASN A 45 -12.25 22.21 -17.73
N SER A 46 -11.05 22.57 -17.29
CA SER A 46 -10.84 23.28 -16.02
C SER A 46 -10.57 24.79 -16.22
N GLN A 47 -10.89 25.33 -17.38
CA GLN A 47 -10.69 26.75 -17.65
C GLN A 47 -11.73 27.59 -16.89
N GLY A 48 -11.25 28.07 -15.77
CA GLY A 48 -11.71 29.27 -15.14
C GLY A 48 -13.21 29.43 -14.87
N GLU A 49 -13.80 28.68 -13.96
CA GLU A 49 -14.99 29.17 -13.29
C GLU A 49 -14.60 30.22 -12.24
N LEU A 50 -15.16 31.44 -12.38
CA LEU A 50 -15.02 32.46 -11.36
C LEU A 50 -15.97 32.09 -10.19
N LYS A 51 -15.45 31.40 -9.19
CA LYS A 51 -16.13 31.15 -7.92
C LYS A 51 -15.58 32.11 -6.87
N ASP A 52 -16.45 32.87 -6.25
CA ASP A 52 -16.10 33.80 -5.15
C ASP A 52 -14.96 34.78 -5.46
N GLY A 53 -14.87 35.25 -6.72
CA GLY A 53 -13.84 36.17 -7.16
C GLY A 53 -12.47 35.55 -7.47
N ALA A 54 -12.35 34.23 -7.39
CA ALA A 54 -11.12 33.50 -7.69
C ALA A 54 -11.27 32.60 -8.93
N TYR A 55 -10.26 32.61 -9.81
CA TYR A 55 -10.18 31.65 -10.92
C TYR A 55 -9.58 30.35 -10.44
N THR A 56 -10.29 29.25 -10.66
CA THR A 56 -9.79 27.90 -10.36
C THR A 56 -9.35 27.22 -11.65
N ILE A 57 -8.11 26.73 -11.68
CA ILE A 57 -7.54 25.96 -12.79
C ILE A 57 -7.10 24.62 -12.22
N ALA A 58 -7.56 23.52 -12.82
CA ALA A 58 -7.04 22.21 -12.48
C ALA A 58 -5.82 21.88 -13.35
N VAL A 59 -4.77 21.38 -12.71
CA VAL A 59 -3.54 20.94 -13.37
C VAL A 59 -3.25 19.49 -13.00
N SER A 60 -2.66 18.76 -13.94
CA SER A 60 -2.21 17.38 -13.74
C SER A 60 -0.69 17.32 -13.78
N LEU A 61 -0.12 16.61 -12.82
CA LEU A 61 1.30 16.30 -12.77
C LEU A 61 1.47 14.80 -12.48
N PRO A 62 2.08 14.01 -13.39
CA PRO A 62 2.36 12.60 -13.15
C PRO A 62 3.38 12.45 -12.01
N LEU A 63 3.05 11.64 -11.01
CA LEU A 63 3.97 11.33 -9.90
C LEU A 63 5.12 10.43 -10.37
N LEU A 64 4.82 9.48 -11.26
CA LEU A 64 5.82 8.61 -11.87
C LEU A 64 6.50 9.27 -13.08
N GLY A 65 7.73 8.91 -13.36
CA GLY A 65 8.52 9.48 -14.43
C GLY A 65 9.32 10.72 -13.98
N LYS A 66 8.92 11.94 -14.33
CA LYS A 66 9.74 13.14 -14.05
C LYS A 66 9.89 13.43 -12.57
N LEU A 67 8.81 13.40 -11.80
CA LEU A 67 8.85 13.71 -10.36
C LEU A 67 9.59 12.61 -9.60
N SER A 68 9.28 11.34 -9.85
CA SER A 68 9.93 10.21 -9.20
C SER A 68 11.44 10.15 -9.48
N LYS A 69 11.89 10.55 -10.68
CA LYS A 69 13.32 10.63 -11.02
C LYS A 69 14.11 11.57 -10.11
N GLU A 70 13.48 12.65 -9.68
CA GLU A 70 14.12 13.63 -8.81
C GLU A 70 14.08 13.25 -7.33
N ILE A 71 13.04 12.52 -6.92
CA ILE A 71 12.80 12.14 -5.52
C ILE A 71 13.50 10.82 -5.15
N PHE A 72 13.38 9.77 -5.97
CA PHE A 72 13.87 8.45 -5.60
C PHE A 72 15.38 8.35 -5.37
N PRO A 73 16.27 9.02 -6.11
CA PRO A 73 17.68 9.01 -5.78
C PRO A 73 18.00 9.50 -4.37
N ALA A 74 17.23 10.45 -3.85
CA ALA A 74 17.40 10.97 -2.48
C ALA A 74 16.90 9.97 -1.41
N ILE A 75 15.92 9.13 -1.76
CA ILE A 75 15.30 8.16 -0.84
C ILE A 75 16.01 6.81 -0.88
N THR A 76 16.51 6.41 -2.07
CA THR A 76 17.15 5.11 -2.30
C THR A 76 18.65 5.12 -2.07
N SER A 77 19.24 6.22 -1.59
CA SER A 77 20.68 6.26 -1.25
C SER A 77 21.03 5.11 -0.32
N PRO A 78 22.00 4.27 -0.66
CA PRO A 78 22.32 3.10 0.13
C PRO A 78 22.81 3.55 1.51
N VAL A 79 22.05 3.27 2.54
CA VAL A 79 22.57 3.27 3.90
C VAL A 79 23.60 2.16 3.95
N SER A 80 24.86 2.56 3.99
CA SER A 80 26.01 1.66 4.06
C SER A 80 25.95 0.86 5.36
N SER A 81 25.34 -0.30 5.31
CA SER A 81 25.52 -1.36 6.31
C SER A 81 25.15 -2.69 5.66
N PRO A 82 26.14 -3.49 5.25
CA PRO A 82 25.87 -4.85 4.84
C PRO A 82 25.51 -5.67 6.09
N ILE A 83 24.26 -6.04 6.22
CA ILE A 83 23.90 -7.15 7.08
C ILE A 83 24.21 -8.43 6.30
N ASP A 84 25.42 -8.89 6.52
CA ASP A 84 25.93 -10.16 6.02
C ASP A 84 25.31 -11.28 6.88
N ILE A 85 24.12 -11.74 6.51
CA ILE A 85 23.52 -12.96 7.06
C ILE A 85 22.90 -13.75 5.91
N LEU A 86 23.78 -14.31 5.06
CA LEU A 86 23.41 -15.48 4.28
C LEU A 86 24.19 -16.68 4.83
N PRO A 87 23.52 -17.77 5.20
CA PRO A 87 24.22 -19.02 5.42
C PRO A 87 24.79 -19.50 4.08
N LYS A 88 26.11 -19.69 4.05
CA LYS A 88 26.84 -20.22 2.90
C LYS A 88 26.19 -21.53 2.42
N SER A 89 25.88 -21.54 1.12
CA SER A 89 25.50 -22.72 0.35
C SER A 89 26.32 -23.95 0.73
N ILE A 90 25.64 -24.98 1.19
CA ILE A 90 26.19 -26.32 1.37
C ILE A 90 26.29 -26.92 -0.02
N LYS A 91 27.53 -27.11 -0.51
CA LYS A 91 27.80 -27.88 -1.72
C LYS A 91 27.43 -29.33 -1.44
N ASN A 92 26.39 -29.81 -2.09
CA ASN A 92 26.08 -31.23 -2.10
C ASN A 92 27.06 -31.95 -3.02
N ASP A 93 27.88 -32.76 -2.41
CA ASP A 93 28.79 -33.72 -3.07
C ASP A 93 27.94 -34.85 -3.67
N SER A 94 28.10 -35.03 -4.99
CA SER A 94 27.30 -36.04 -5.72
C SER A 94 27.90 -37.43 -5.49
N THR A 95 27.31 -38.19 -4.62
CA THR A 95 27.57 -39.64 -4.51
C THR A 95 26.66 -40.39 -5.45
N LYS A 96 27.23 -41.07 -6.46
CA LYS A 96 26.57 -42.02 -7.33
C LYS A 96 25.94 -43.16 -6.52
N ILE A 97 24.65 -43.29 -6.56
CA ILE A 97 23.96 -44.49 -6.09
C ILE A 97 23.36 -45.21 -7.31
N THR A 98 23.78 -46.44 -7.47
CA THR A 98 23.39 -47.39 -8.48
C THR A 98 21.92 -47.82 -8.31
N THR A 99 21.19 -47.85 -9.40
CA THR A 99 19.77 -48.20 -9.49
C THR A 99 19.47 -49.65 -9.09
N PRO A 100 18.35 -49.90 -8.40
CA PRO A 100 17.43 -50.97 -8.82
C PRO A 100 15.96 -50.54 -8.78
N ALA A 101 15.21 -51.07 -9.78
CA ALA A 101 13.76 -51.24 -9.86
C ALA A 101 12.87 -50.00 -9.88
N GLU A 102 12.10 -49.89 -10.96
CA GLU A 102 11.02 -48.97 -11.23
C GLU A 102 9.99 -48.93 -10.11
N ILE A 103 10.16 -48.00 -9.20
CA ILE A 103 9.08 -47.48 -8.38
C ILE A 103 8.61 -46.25 -9.12
N SER A 104 7.35 -46.23 -9.58
CA SER A 104 6.73 -45.04 -10.12
C SER A 104 6.58 -44.00 -9.01
N VAL A 105 7.66 -43.23 -8.79
CA VAL A 105 7.65 -42.07 -7.90
C VAL A 105 6.72 -41.04 -8.55
N PRO A 106 5.76 -40.48 -7.82
CA PRO A 106 4.97 -39.39 -8.34
C PRO A 106 5.94 -38.30 -8.80
N VAL A 107 5.80 -37.86 -10.06
CA VAL A 107 6.63 -36.82 -10.63
C VAL A 107 6.43 -35.56 -9.77
N TYR A 108 7.44 -35.20 -8.98
CA TYR A 108 7.43 -33.94 -8.23
C TYR A 108 7.48 -32.81 -9.25
N VAL A 109 6.34 -32.15 -9.46
CA VAL A 109 6.27 -30.90 -10.21
C VAL A 109 6.59 -29.80 -9.21
N PRO A 110 7.74 -29.11 -9.33
CA PRO A 110 8.04 -27.99 -8.42
C PRO A 110 6.94 -26.93 -8.53
N PRO A 111 6.52 -26.33 -7.42
CA PRO A 111 5.52 -25.27 -7.45
C PRO A 111 6.01 -24.12 -8.34
N LYS A 112 5.09 -23.54 -9.12
CA LYS A 112 5.40 -22.38 -9.99
C LYS A 112 5.92 -21.24 -9.12
N PRO A 113 7.07 -20.62 -9.44
CA PRO A 113 7.59 -19.50 -8.65
C PRO A 113 6.60 -18.34 -8.62
N HIS A 114 6.63 -17.58 -7.54
CA HIS A 114 5.78 -16.41 -7.39
C HIS A 114 6.25 -15.28 -8.30
N THR A 115 5.29 -14.56 -8.89
CA THR A 115 5.56 -13.46 -9.84
C THR A 115 5.60 -12.09 -9.19
N GLY A 116 5.19 -11.98 -7.94
CA GLY A 116 5.14 -10.74 -7.19
C GLY A 116 4.55 -10.93 -5.79
N LEU A 117 4.46 -9.85 -5.05
CA LEU A 117 3.89 -9.80 -3.71
C LEU A 117 2.60 -8.97 -3.69
N LEU A 118 1.53 -9.53 -3.18
CA LEU A 118 0.30 -8.81 -2.86
C LEU A 118 0.11 -8.82 -1.35
N VAL A 119 0.10 -7.62 -0.73
CA VAL A 119 -0.12 -7.47 0.71
C VAL A 119 -1.54 -6.95 0.93
N ASP A 120 -2.40 -7.76 1.55
CA ASP A 120 -3.76 -7.36 1.91
C ASP A 120 -3.72 -6.52 3.21
N ALA A 121 -3.92 -5.22 3.05
CA ALA A 121 -3.98 -4.22 4.12
C ALA A 121 -5.39 -3.65 4.32
N ARG A 122 -6.42 -4.31 3.77
CA ARG A 122 -7.81 -3.86 3.93
C ARG A 122 -8.22 -3.84 5.40
N GLY A 123 -8.92 -2.77 5.77
CA GLY A 123 -9.36 -2.54 7.16
C GLY A 123 -8.29 -1.96 8.09
N LEU A 124 -7.07 -1.75 7.62
CA LEU A 124 -5.99 -1.18 8.43
C LEU A 124 -5.81 0.33 8.26
N TYR A 125 -6.60 0.97 7.39
CA TYR A 125 -6.53 2.42 7.12
C TYR A 125 -5.13 2.88 6.66
N LEU A 126 -4.43 2.02 5.89
CA LEU A 126 -3.14 2.35 5.30
C LEU A 126 -3.26 3.62 4.45
N GLN A 127 -2.34 4.56 4.67
CA GLN A 127 -2.25 5.78 3.87
C GLN A 127 -1.20 5.60 2.77
N PRO A 128 -1.56 5.80 1.49
CA PRO A 128 -0.61 5.70 0.39
C PRO A 128 0.55 6.67 0.55
N CYS A 129 1.77 6.18 0.36
CA CYS A 129 2.98 6.99 0.28
C CYS A 129 3.89 6.48 -0.85
N MET A 130 4.87 7.29 -1.27
CA MET A 130 5.73 6.96 -2.40
C MET A 130 6.73 5.86 -2.08
N ALA A 131 7.22 5.80 -0.85
CA ALA A 131 8.26 4.87 -0.40
C ALA A 131 7.87 4.21 0.93
N PRO A 132 6.86 3.33 0.93
CA PRO A 132 6.48 2.58 2.13
C PRO A 132 7.55 1.56 2.50
N VAL A 133 7.57 1.20 3.77
CA VAL A 133 8.40 0.11 4.29
C VAL A 133 7.50 -1.04 4.76
N VAL A 134 7.87 -2.27 4.43
CA VAL A 134 7.27 -3.48 4.99
C VAL A 134 8.26 -4.10 5.97
N ARG A 135 7.82 -4.31 7.20
CA ARG A 135 8.62 -4.92 8.28
C ARG A 135 7.91 -6.15 8.85
N SER A 136 8.67 -7.04 9.45
CA SER A 136 8.14 -8.06 10.35
C SER A 136 7.89 -7.47 11.75
N LYS A 137 7.17 -8.20 12.60
CA LYS A 137 6.91 -7.79 13.99
C LYS A 137 8.19 -7.61 14.80
N ASP A 138 9.23 -8.40 14.52
CA ASP A 138 10.55 -8.28 15.13
C ASP A 138 11.38 -7.09 14.61
N GLY A 139 10.82 -6.29 13.67
CA GLY A 139 11.45 -5.07 13.13
C GLY A 139 12.34 -5.30 11.91
N ARG A 140 12.51 -6.53 11.43
CA ARG A 140 13.30 -6.84 10.24
C ARG A 140 12.64 -6.24 8.99
N ILE A 141 13.41 -5.56 8.16
CA ILE A 141 12.94 -5.01 6.89
C ILE A 141 12.73 -6.17 5.90
N VAL A 142 11.52 -6.27 5.36
CA VAL A 142 11.13 -7.21 4.32
C VAL A 142 11.21 -6.52 2.95
N TYR A 143 10.76 -5.27 2.89
CA TYR A 143 10.72 -4.49 1.66
C TYR A 143 10.85 -3.00 1.95
N SER A 144 11.67 -2.29 1.18
CA SER A 144 11.87 -0.84 1.30
C SER A 144 12.56 -0.26 0.08
N ALA A 145 12.63 1.07 0.00
CA ALA A 145 13.37 1.79 -1.03
C ALA A 145 14.87 1.41 -1.10
N SER A 146 15.46 0.96 0.02
CA SER A 146 16.87 0.56 0.07
C SER A 146 17.15 -0.85 -0.48
N THR A 147 16.11 -1.66 -0.70
CA THR A 147 16.24 -3.06 -1.14
C THR A 147 15.92 -3.26 -2.62
N ILE A 148 15.60 -2.20 -3.35
CA ILE A 148 15.13 -2.25 -4.73
C ILE A 148 16.11 -1.59 -5.71
N GLU A 149 15.92 -1.87 -7.00
CA GLU A 149 16.66 -1.19 -8.05
C GLU A 149 16.00 0.16 -8.39
N THR A 150 16.78 1.23 -8.32
CA THR A 150 16.29 2.62 -8.55
C THR A 150 15.62 2.79 -9.91
N ASN A 151 16.09 2.08 -10.95
CA ASN A 151 15.49 2.14 -12.28
C ASN A 151 14.03 1.66 -12.29
N TYR A 152 13.73 0.55 -11.62
CA TYR A 152 12.36 0.05 -11.49
C TYR A 152 11.51 1.00 -10.66
N ALA A 153 12.04 1.49 -9.54
CA ALA A 153 11.33 2.47 -8.71
C ALA A 153 10.96 3.73 -9.49
N THR A 154 11.87 4.24 -10.29
CA THR A 154 11.65 5.45 -11.09
C THR A 154 10.57 5.27 -12.16
N GLN A 155 10.54 4.11 -12.79
CA GLN A 155 9.65 3.81 -13.90
C GLN A 155 8.25 3.39 -13.42
N TYR A 156 8.19 2.54 -12.40
CA TYR A 156 6.95 1.89 -11.96
C TYR A 156 6.48 2.35 -10.58
N GLY A 157 7.33 3.06 -9.82
CA GLY A 157 7.11 3.33 -8.41
C GLY A 157 7.49 2.13 -7.53
N ILE A 158 7.65 2.36 -6.24
CA ILE A 158 8.04 1.32 -5.27
C ILE A 158 6.93 0.30 -5.09
N VAL A 159 5.68 0.77 -4.90
CA VAL A 159 4.47 -0.07 -4.82
C VAL A 159 3.36 0.51 -5.67
N SER A 160 2.34 -0.29 -5.98
CA SER A 160 1.03 0.21 -6.38
C SER A 160 -0.01 -0.09 -5.32
N TYR A 161 -1.07 0.71 -5.32
CA TYR A 161 -2.18 0.60 -4.39
C TYR A 161 -3.44 0.25 -5.18
N GLU A 162 -4.11 -0.81 -4.79
CA GLU A 162 -5.33 -1.30 -5.42
C GLU A 162 -6.43 -1.44 -4.37
N ASN A 163 -7.67 -1.25 -4.77
CA ASN A 163 -8.83 -1.42 -3.89
C ASN A 163 -9.69 -2.63 -4.22
N ASN A 164 -9.39 -3.31 -5.32
CA ASN A 164 -10.08 -4.50 -5.77
C ASN A 164 -9.09 -5.66 -5.88
N LEU A 165 -9.41 -6.80 -5.26
CA LEU A 165 -8.54 -7.97 -5.21
C LEU A 165 -8.30 -8.58 -6.60
N GLU A 166 -9.33 -8.67 -7.42
CA GLU A 166 -9.22 -9.27 -8.76
C GLU A 166 -8.34 -8.41 -9.67
N SER A 167 -8.52 -7.08 -9.65
CA SER A 167 -7.68 -6.13 -10.38
C SER A 167 -6.24 -6.17 -9.87
N ALA A 168 -6.04 -6.28 -8.56
CA ALA A 168 -4.72 -6.38 -7.95
C ALA A 168 -3.97 -7.63 -8.43
N ILE A 169 -4.62 -8.81 -8.40
CA ILE A 169 -4.01 -10.06 -8.86
C ILE A 169 -3.64 -9.98 -10.34
N LYS A 170 -4.52 -9.44 -11.18
CA LYS A 170 -4.33 -9.34 -12.64
C LYS A 170 -3.48 -8.14 -13.07
N SER A 171 -2.94 -7.37 -12.13
CA SER A 171 -2.14 -6.19 -12.46
C SER A 171 -0.88 -6.59 -13.25
N GLU A 172 -0.52 -5.76 -14.24
CA GLU A 172 0.72 -5.94 -15.00
C GLU A 172 1.96 -5.98 -14.11
N ARG A 173 1.91 -5.28 -12.98
CA ARG A 173 2.98 -5.28 -11.98
C ARG A 173 3.24 -6.67 -11.39
N LEU A 174 2.21 -7.49 -11.22
CA LEU A 174 2.32 -8.85 -10.67
C LEU A 174 2.46 -9.93 -11.76
N GLY A 175 2.46 -9.54 -13.04
CA GLY A 175 2.59 -10.46 -14.17
C GLY A 175 1.35 -10.60 -15.03
N GLY A 176 0.35 -9.75 -14.86
CA GLY A 176 -0.84 -9.72 -15.70
C GLY A 176 -1.74 -10.95 -15.52
N VAL A 177 -2.25 -11.47 -16.63
CA VAL A 177 -3.22 -12.59 -16.66
C VAL A 177 -2.61 -13.89 -16.13
N ASP A 178 -1.32 -14.11 -16.34
CA ASP A 178 -0.58 -15.31 -15.90
C ASP A 178 0.05 -15.15 -14.52
N SER A 179 -0.35 -14.12 -13.77
CA SER A 179 0.21 -13.81 -12.47
C SER A 179 0.01 -14.95 -11.47
N ASN A 180 1.02 -15.16 -10.62
CA ASN A 180 1.01 -16.06 -9.48
C ASN A 180 1.58 -15.33 -8.26
N PRO A 181 0.93 -14.25 -7.78
CA PRO A 181 1.48 -13.49 -6.67
C PRO A 181 1.45 -14.29 -5.37
N LEU A 182 2.45 -14.06 -4.53
CA LEU A 182 2.36 -14.45 -3.14
C LEU A 182 1.41 -13.48 -2.43
N ILE A 183 0.32 -13.99 -1.85
CA ILE A 183 -0.64 -13.17 -1.11
C ILE A 183 -0.39 -13.36 0.38
N VAL A 184 -0.19 -12.25 1.10
CA VAL A 184 -0.05 -12.21 2.55
C VAL A 184 -0.96 -11.14 3.14
N LYS A 185 -1.36 -11.30 4.41
CA LYS A 185 -2.16 -10.30 5.11
C LYS A 185 -1.27 -9.45 6.00
N ALA A 186 -1.41 -8.14 5.92
CA ALA A 186 -0.75 -7.23 6.86
C ALA A 186 -1.36 -7.39 8.26
N HIS A 187 -0.50 -7.30 9.28
CA HIS A 187 -0.91 -7.35 10.66
C HIS A 187 -1.37 -5.98 11.18
N SER A 188 -0.63 -4.94 10.85
CA SER A 188 -0.91 -3.55 11.24
C SER A 188 -0.20 -2.56 10.33
N VAL A 189 -0.55 -1.28 10.48
CA VAL A 189 0.17 -0.16 9.88
C VAL A 189 1.16 0.45 10.88
N ALA A 190 2.15 1.18 10.39
CA ALA A 190 3.15 1.89 11.17
C ALA A 190 3.55 3.22 10.53
N GLY A 191 4.36 4.01 11.25
CA GLY A 191 4.79 5.34 10.85
C GLY A 191 3.80 6.43 11.25
N ALA A 192 4.27 7.67 11.36
CA ALA A 192 3.47 8.81 11.80
C ALA A 192 2.25 9.07 10.91
N PHE A 193 2.34 8.71 9.62
CA PHE A 193 1.27 8.87 8.64
C PHE A 193 0.67 7.51 8.22
N SER A 194 0.87 6.44 9.00
CA SER A 194 0.31 5.11 8.74
C SER A 194 0.60 4.58 7.32
N GLY A 195 1.80 4.87 6.79
CA GLY A 195 2.19 4.49 5.42
C GLY A 195 2.99 3.19 5.32
N ASP A 196 3.51 2.66 6.43
CA ASP A 196 4.26 1.40 6.49
C ASP A 196 3.36 0.23 6.89
N LEU A 197 3.78 -0.98 6.53
CA LEU A 197 3.09 -2.22 6.88
C LEU A 197 3.95 -3.11 7.79
N ILE A 198 3.29 -3.73 8.76
CA ILE A 198 3.87 -4.77 9.59
C ILE A 198 3.26 -6.12 9.19
N LEU A 199 4.10 -7.08 8.87
CA LEU A 199 3.71 -8.48 8.64
C LEU A 199 3.92 -9.32 9.91
N GLY A 200 3.18 -10.41 10.02
CA GLY A 200 3.54 -11.48 10.96
C GLY A 200 4.91 -12.08 10.61
N ASP A 201 5.68 -12.55 11.60
CA ASP A 201 7.05 -13.03 11.36
C ASP A 201 7.09 -14.24 10.42
N PHE A 202 6.07 -15.09 10.48
CA PHE A 202 5.90 -16.22 9.56
C PHE A 202 5.69 -15.75 8.12
N ASP A 203 4.77 -14.80 7.90
CA ASP A 203 4.50 -14.24 6.56
C ASP A 203 5.70 -13.47 6.03
N ALA A 204 6.38 -12.70 6.87
CA ALA A 204 7.61 -12.01 6.52
C ALA A 204 8.70 -13.00 6.03
N THR A 205 8.88 -14.11 6.74
CA THR A 205 9.81 -15.16 6.35
C THR A 205 9.39 -15.83 5.04
N LYS A 206 8.10 -16.12 4.89
CA LYS A 206 7.53 -16.70 3.66
C LYS A 206 7.77 -15.80 2.44
N VAL A 207 7.61 -14.48 2.59
CA VAL A 207 7.89 -13.51 1.52
C VAL A 207 9.35 -13.54 1.11
N LEU A 208 10.27 -13.48 2.07
CA LEU A 208 11.72 -13.49 1.79
C LEU A 208 12.17 -14.80 1.14
N MET A 209 11.61 -15.93 1.57
CA MET A 209 11.92 -17.24 0.96
C MET A 209 11.40 -17.33 -0.48
N ALA A 210 10.21 -16.84 -0.74
CA ALA A 210 9.62 -16.84 -2.08
C ALA A 210 10.34 -15.90 -3.06
N ASP A 211 10.96 -14.83 -2.55
CA ASP A 211 11.71 -13.87 -3.37
C ASP A 211 13.06 -14.44 -3.85
N ILE A 212 13.63 -15.43 -3.15
CA ILE A 212 14.90 -16.07 -3.54
C ILE A 212 14.84 -16.59 -4.98
N ASP A 213 13.72 -17.19 -5.35
CA ASP A 213 13.52 -17.79 -6.68
C ASP A 213 12.89 -16.80 -7.68
N GLY A 214 12.21 -15.76 -7.19
CA GLY A 214 11.39 -14.85 -8.00
C GLY A 214 12.01 -13.49 -8.26
N ASP A 215 12.90 -13.02 -7.40
CA ASP A 215 13.56 -11.69 -7.44
C ASP A 215 12.56 -10.54 -7.67
N PHE A 216 11.32 -10.75 -7.16
CA PHE A 216 10.19 -9.86 -7.44
C PHE A 216 10.21 -8.60 -6.57
N LEU A 217 10.78 -8.66 -5.36
CA LEU A 217 10.90 -7.50 -4.49
C LEU A 217 11.82 -6.45 -5.12
N LYS A 218 12.98 -6.87 -5.60
CA LYS A 218 13.98 -6.02 -6.21
C LYS A 218 13.47 -5.31 -7.48
N SER A 219 12.57 -5.99 -8.20
CA SER A 219 11.91 -5.49 -9.40
C SER A 219 10.64 -4.69 -9.11
N CYS A 220 10.38 -4.30 -7.87
CA CYS A 220 9.20 -3.53 -7.43
C CYS A 220 7.85 -4.20 -7.79
N ARG A 221 7.78 -5.52 -7.87
CA ARG A 221 6.55 -6.27 -8.16
C ARG A 221 5.74 -6.46 -6.87
N VAL A 222 5.35 -5.35 -6.28
CA VAL A 222 4.63 -5.29 -5.00
C VAL A 222 3.37 -4.45 -5.15
N VAL A 223 2.25 -5.00 -4.69
CA VAL A 223 0.94 -4.35 -4.68
C VAL A 223 0.38 -4.38 -3.26
N PHE A 224 -0.11 -3.25 -2.78
CA PHE A 224 -0.87 -3.16 -1.55
C PHE A 224 -2.35 -3.07 -1.86
N LEU A 225 -3.13 -3.99 -1.32
CA LEU A 225 -4.58 -3.99 -1.41
C LEU A 225 -5.13 -3.20 -0.23
N ILE A 226 -5.76 -2.05 -0.51
CA ILE A 226 -6.30 -1.11 0.48
C ILE A 226 -7.83 -1.05 0.41
N GLY A 227 -8.45 -0.46 1.41
CA GLY A 227 -9.90 -0.27 1.44
C GLY A 227 -10.52 -0.81 2.72
N PRO A 228 -11.86 -0.88 2.78
CA PRO A 228 -12.56 -1.45 3.92
C PRO A 228 -12.25 -2.95 4.06
N SER A 229 -12.36 -3.47 5.28
CA SER A 229 -12.33 -4.91 5.48
C SER A 229 -13.37 -5.60 4.60
N PRO A 230 -13.05 -6.74 3.98
CA PRO A 230 -14.08 -7.52 3.30
C PRO A 230 -15.16 -7.91 4.32
N ILE A 231 -16.40 -7.65 3.96
CA ILE A 231 -17.54 -8.10 4.76
C ILE A 231 -17.61 -9.62 4.60
N VAL A 232 -17.27 -10.35 5.64
CA VAL A 232 -17.55 -11.77 5.71
C VAL A 232 -19.01 -11.90 6.10
N ILE A 233 -19.88 -12.13 5.13
CA ILE A 233 -21.27 -12.47 5.40
C ILE A 233 -21.27 -13.93 5.86
N ASP A 234 -21.36 -14.13 7.17
CA ASP A 234 -21.58 -15.45 7.73
C ASP A 234 -22.98 -15.94 7.29
N ALA A 235 -23.09 -17.22 6.90
CA ALA A 235 -24.38 -17.81 6.56
C ALA A 235 -25.42 -17.62 7.68
N ASN A 236 -24.99 -17.70 8.93
CA ASN A 236 -25.84 -17.45 10.09
C ASN A 236 -26.37 -15.99 10.17
N PHE A 237 -25.60 -15.02 9.67
CA PHE A 237 -26.03 -13.63 9.60
C PHE A 237 -27.13 -13.44 8.54
N VAL A 238 -26.99 -14.12 7.40
CA VAL A 238 -28.01 -14.09 6.34
C VAL A 238 -29.32 -14.70 6.85
N ASP A 239 -29.27 -15.84 7.54
CA ASP A 239 -30.44 -16.48 8.15
C ASP A 239 -31.10 -15.58 9.20
N SER A 240 -30.30 -14.85 9.98
CA SER A 240 -30.83 -13.87 10.96
C SER A 240 -31.56 -12.71 10.27
N LEU A 241 -31.07 -12.23 9.12
CA LEU A 241 -31.74 -11.17 8.35
C LEU A 241 -33.07 -11.68 7.76
N TYR A 242 -33.12 -12.93 7.26
CA TYR A 242 -34.35 -13.52 6.76
C TYR A 242 -35.40 -13.71 7.90
N GLN A 243 -34.95 -14.08 9.10
CA GLN A 243 -35.83 -14.19 10.25
C GLN A 243 -36.38 -12.82 10.68
N LEU A 244 -35.57 -11.75 10.63
CA LEU A 244 -35.99 -10.38 10.90
C LEU A 244 -37.04 -9.87 9.89
N GLN A 245 -36.88 -10.23 8.60
CA GLN A 245 -37.85 -9.88 7.55
C GLN A 245 -39.16 -10.68 7.64
N SER A 246 -39.17 -11.82 8.31
CA SER A 246 -40.35 -12.66 8.51
C SER A 246 -41.12 -12.35 9.78
N LEU A 247 -40.72 -11.36 10.57
CA LEU A 247 -41.46 -10.88 11.72
C LEU A 247 -42.74 -10.14 11.23
N PRO A 248 -43.90 -10.41 11.83
CA PRO A 248 -45.10 -9.71 11.46
C PRO A 248 -45.01 -8.21 11.80
N ASP A 249 -45.54 -7.35 10.93
CA ASP A 249 -45.50 -5.88 11.07
C ASP A 249 -46.00 -5.35 12.44
N SER A 250 -46.68 -6.17 13.21
CA SER A 250 -47.15 -5.83 14.56
C SER A 250 -46.04 -5.75 15.63
N LEU A 251 -44.79 -6.10 15.29
CA LEU A 251 -43.62 -5.97 16.18
C LEU A 251 -42.69 -4.81 15.79
N ILE A 252 -43.05 -4.06 14.76
CA ILE A 252 -42.39 -2.79 14.48
C ILE A 252 -42.88 -1.82 15.53
N PHE A 253 -42.00 -1.43 16.45
CA PHE A 253 -42.32 -0.46 17.50
C PHE A 253 -42.85 0.82 16.85
N GLU A 254 -44.16 1.14 17.12
CA GLU A 254 -44.69 2.46 16.85
C GLU A 254 -43.79 3.46 17.59
N ASP A 255 -43.38 4.49 16.89
CA ASP A 255 -42.59 5.60 17.43
C ASP A 255 -43.24 6.13 18.72
N ALA A 256 -42.64 5.80 19.86
CA ALA A 256 -42.98 6.49 21.09
C ALA A 256 -42.57 7.97 20.92
N PRO A 257 -43.46 8.93 21.09
CA PRO A 257 -43.09 10.34 20.96
C PRO A 257 -42.02 10.66 22.00
N ILE A 258 -40.88 11.15 21.51
CA ILE A 258 -39.82 11.66 22.37
C ILE A 258 -40.34 12.98 22.95
N GLU A 259 -40.85 12.96 24.17
CA GLU A 259 -41.12 14.19 24.93
C GLU A 259 -39.78 14.80 25.33
N PHE A 260 -39.40 15.86 24.63
CA PHE A 260 -38.32 16.76 25.06
C PHE A 260 -38.90 17.63 26.22
N SER A 261 -38.57 17.28 27.45
CA SER A 261 -38.72 18.19 28.57
C SER A 261 -37.59 19.22 28.54
N GLU A 262 -37.86 20.40 27.99
CA GLU A 262 -36.98 21.57 28.18
C GLU A 262 -37.13 22.06 29.65
N GLU A 263 -36.30 21.56 30.56
CA GLU A 263 -36.02 22.27 31.80
C GLU A 263 -34.95 23.30 31.55
N ILE A 264 -35.34 24.55 31.33
CA ILE A 264 -34.50 25.74 31.39
C ILE A 264 -34.25 26.06 32.87
N PRO A 265 -33.00 26.03 33.36
CA PRO A 265 -32.72 26.50 34.70
C PRO A 265 -32.81 28.03 34.73
N ASP A 266 -33.80 28.52 35.50
CA ASP A 266 -34.04 29.93 35.78
C ASP A 266 -32.94 30.50 36.67
N SER A 267 -31.96 31.17 36.03
CA SER A 267 -30.88 31.89 36.71
C SER A 267 -31.27 33.36 36.90
N ASN A 268 -32.16 33.64 37.85
CA ASN A 268 -32.26 34.99 38.40
C ASN A 268 -33.11 34.99 39.71
N ARG A 269 -32.43 34.86 40.85
CA ARG A 269 -32.87 35.54 42.07
C ARG A 269 -31.68 35.92 42.92
N THR A 270 -31.34 37.20 42.81
CA THR A 270 -30.59 38.03 43.74
C THR A 270 -31.34 38.08 45.08
N GLN A 271 -30.67 37.88 46.17
CA GLN A 271 -30.53 38.80 47.31
C GLN A 271 -29.27 38.48 48.10
#